data_1e729607c530f373593c5babe2ca4bd2
#
_entry.id   1e729607c530f373593c5babe2ca4bd2
#
_cell.length_a   1.000
_cell.length_b   1.000
_cell.length_c   1.000
_cell.angle_alpha   90.00
_cell.angle_beta   90.00
_cell.angle_gamma   90.00
#
_symmetry.space_group_name_H-M   'P 1'
#
loop_
_entity.id
_entity.type
_entity.pdbx_description
1 polymer ?
#
loop_
_entity_poly.entity_id
_entity_poly.type
_entity_poly.pdbx_seq_one_letter_code
_entity_poly.pdbx_strand_id
1 'polypeptide(L)'
;AQNLIDASLEANVKKVIFLSTDKACSPINLYGATKLCAEKLFLTAKKNNPSKDTKFIVMRYGNVNASRGSVMPFFIERSRSKILPVTHKEMTRFSIKMSEAIEMSMWALKYLDNGQILIPKIPSYRVVDLAKVFKDAKVKFVGIRHGEKVHEDLISRSESRYSMETKKYYILYPNINPKK
;
A
#
# COMPACT_ATOMS: atom_id res chain seq x y z
N ALA A 1 12.45 -10.68 -1.63
CA ALA A 1 12.92 -9.28 -1.49
C ALA A 1 14.44 -9.22 -1.56
N GLN A 2 15.17 -9.98 -0.72
CA GLN A 2 16.63 -9.93 -0.69
C GLN A 2 17.25 -10.24 -2.07
N ASN A 3 16.89 -11.34 -2.70
CA ASN A 3 17.42 -11.71 -4.03
C ASN A 3 17.24 -10.60 -5.08
N LEU A 4 16.13 -9.85 -5.03
CA LEU A 4 15.92 -8.72 -5.95
C LEU A 4 16.85 -7.55 -5.62
N ILE A 5 17.12 -7.28 -4.35
CA ILE A 5 18.08 -6.26 -3.91
C ILE A 5 19.47 -6.63 -4.42
N ASP A 6 19.91 -7.87 -4.18
CA ASP A 6 21.25 -8.35 -4.56
C ASP A 6 21.44 -8.30 -6.09
N ALA A 7 20.48 -8.83 -6.87
CA ALA A 7 20.51 -8.76 -8.33
C ALA A 7 20.53 -7.31 -8.86
N SER A 8 19.78 -6.40 -8.19
CA SER A 8 19.76 -4.99 -8.59
C SER A 8 21.10 -4.30 -8.32
N LEU A 9 21.76 -4.65 -7.23
CA LEU A 9 23.10 -4.14 -6.86
C LEU A 9 24.18 -4.69 -7.81
N GLU A 10 24.12 -5.97 -8.14
CA GLU A 10 25.03 -6.61 -9.12
C GLU A 10 24.88 -5.99 -10.51
N ALA A 11 23.65 -5.81 -10.98
CA ALA A 11 23.36 -5.21 -12.27
C ALA A 11 23.53 -3.67 -12.31
N ASN A 12 23.92 -3.03 -11.22
CA ASN A 12 24.05 -1.59 -11.08
C ASN A 12 22.79 -0.80 -11.54
N VAL A 13 21.60 -1.30 -11.17
CA VAL A 13 20.33 -0.64 -11.47
C VAL A 13 20.29 0.71 -10.76
N LYS A 14 19.97 1.78 -11.48
CA LYS A 14 19.99 3.14 -10.91
C LYS A 14 18.94 3.37 -9.83
N LYS A 15 17.69 2.91 -10.06
CA LYS A 15 16.58 3.03 -9.10
C LYS A 15 15.72 1.78 -9.11
N VAL A 16 15.33 1.33 -7.94
CA VAL A 16 14.42 0.20 -7.71
C VAL A 16 13.26 0.67 -6.86
N ILE A 17 12.04 0.42 -7.31
CA ILE A 17 10.82 0.72 -6.55
C ILE A 17 10.21 -0.59 -6.06
N PHE A 18 10.03 -0.69 -4.75
CA PHE A 18 9.27 -1.77 -4.14
C PHE A 18 7.81 -1.35 -3.97
N LEU A 19 6.89 -2.10 -4.58
CA LEU A 19 5.46 -1.88 -4.42
C LEU A 19 4.97 -2.55 -3.13
N SER A 20 4.59 -1.74 -2.17
CA SER A 20 4.06 -2.16 -0.87
C SER A 20 2.55 -1.93 -0.76
N THR A 21 2.00 -1.97 0.44
CA THR A 21 0.57 -1.98 0.71
C THR A 21 0.27 -1.28 2.05
N ASP A 22 -0.96 -0.77 2.20
CA ASP A 22 -1.53 -0.30 3.47
C ASP A 22 -1.42 -1.35 4.59
N LYS A 23 -1.45 -2.65 4.25
CA LYS A 23 -1.34 -3.75 5.23
C LYS A 23 0.05 -3.91 5.84
N ALA A 24 1.08 -3.29 5.25
CA ALA A 24 2.42 -3.19 5.85
C ALA A 24 2.47 -2.17 7.00
N CYS A 25 1.52 -1.23 7.05
CA CYS A 25 1.39 -0.28 8.14
C CYS A 25 0.72 -0.96 9.35
N SER A 26 1.43 -1.10 10.47
CA SER A 26 0.93 -1.78 11.69
C SER A 26 0.29 -3.15 11.39
N PRO A 27 1.03 -4.12 10.85
CA PRO A 27 0.48 -5.37 10.33
C PRO A 27 -0.11 -6.24 11.43
N ILE A 28 -1.26 -6.86 11.15
CA ILE A 28 -1.93 -7.84 12.04
C ILE A 28 -2.06 -9.22 11.40
N ASN A 29 -1.50 -9.42 10.22
CA ASN A 29 -1.49 -10.70 9.52
C ASN A 29 -0.14 -10.96 8.84
N LEU A 30 0.09 -12.22 8.43
CA LEU A 30 1.35 -12.64 7.82
C LEU A 30 1.67 -11.85 6.53
N TYR A 31 0.67 -11.60 5.68
CA TYR A 31 0.89 -10.83 4.45
C TYR A 31 1.42 -9.43 4.74
N GLY A 32 0.79 -8.69 5.66
CA GLY A 32 1.26 -7.37 6.06
C GLY A 32 2.66 -7.41 6.69
N ALA A 33 2.91 -8.40 7.55
CA ALA A 33 4.22 -8.59 8.20
C ALA A 33 5.33 -8.86 7.17
N THR A 34 5.11 -9.74 6.19
CA THR A 34 6.09 -10.01 5.13
C THR A 34 6.35 -8.79 4.25
N LYS A 35 5.32 -7.98 3.97
CA LYS A 35 5.48 -6.73 3.24
C LYS A 35 6.25 -5.69 4.04
N LEU A 36 6.01 -5.57 5.35
CA LEU A 36 6.79 -4.70 6.23
C LEU A 36 8.26 -5.13 6.28
N CYS A 37 8.54 -6.43 6.43
CA CYS A 37 9.92 -6.94 6.36
C CYS A 37 10.59 -6.55 5.04
N ALA A 38 9.91 -6.72 3.91
CA ALA A 38 10.43 -6.34 2.61
C ALA A 38 10.69 -4.82 2.52
N GLU A 39 9.78 -3.96 3.01
CA GLU A 39 10.04 -2.51 3.10
C GLU A 39 11.33 -2.21 3.85
N LYS A 40 11.53 -2.82 5.03
CA LYS A 40 12.74 -2.59 5.85
C LYS A 40 14.01 -3.03 5.12
N LEU A 41 13.99 -4.16 4.40
CA LEU A 41 15.12 -4.61 3.59
C LEU A 41 15.46 -3.58 2.49
N PHE A 42 14.46 -3.13 1.73
CA PHE A 42 14.66 -2.12 0.68
C PHE A 42 15.18 -0.79 1.24
N LEU A 43 14.61 -0.30 2.34
CA LEU A 43 15.01 0.97 2.96
C LEU A 43 16.44 0.96 3.52
N THR A 44 16.96 -0.20 3.91
CA THR A 44 18.31 -0.36 4.47
C THR A 44 19.34 -0.82 3.44
N ALA A 45 18.92 -1.24 2.26
CA ALA A 45 19.78 -1.84 1.24
C ALA A 45 21.00 -0.96 0.88
N LYS A 46 20.82 0.35 0.66
CA LYS A 46 21.92 1.30 0.37
C LYS A 46 22.85 1.47 1.56
N LYS A 47 22.32 1.51 2.79
CA LYS A 47 23.16 1.63 4.00
C LYS A 47 24.10 0.43 4.15
N ASN A 48 23.60 -0.76 3.82
CA ASN A 48 24.38 -2.00 3.86
C ASN A 48 25.37 -2.13 2.67
N ASN A 49 25.18 -1.33 1.61
CA ASN A 49 26.00 -1.34 0.39
C ASN A 49 26.38 0.11 -0.02
N PRO A 50 27.18 0.82 0.78
CA PRO A 50 27.43 2.25 0.60
C PRO A 50 28.16 2.60 -0.70
N SER A 51 28.99 1.69 -1.22
CA SER A 51 29.74 1.87 -2.47
C SER A 51 28.89 1.75 -3.75
N LYS A 52 27.66 1.24 -3.66
CA LYS A 52 26.74 1.10 -4.81
C LYS A 52 25.87 2.33 -4.94
N ASP A 53 25.62 2.77 -6.19
CA ASP A 53 24.79 3.94 -6.48
C ASP A 53 23.28 3.65 -6.66
N THR A 54 22.91 2.38 -6.56
CA THR A 54 21.51 1.95 -6.65
C THR A 54 20.68 2.61 -5.55
N LYS A 55 19.57 3.25 -5.93
CA LYS A 55 18.60 3.86 -5.02
C LYS A 55 17.39 2.96 -4.84
N PHE A 56 17.02 2.72 -3.60
CA PHE A 56 15.86 1.89 -3.24
C PHE A 56 14.76 2.77 -2.67
N ILE A 57 13.58 2.66 -3.25
CA ILE A 57 12.39 3.46 -2.93
C ILE A 57 11.24 2.50 -2.64
N VAL A 58 10.39 2.86 -1.70
CA VAL A 58 9.16 2.12 -1.40
C VAL A 58 7.95 2.94 -1.82
N MET A 59 6.95 2.31 -2.42
CA MET A 59 5.64 2.90 -2.65
C MET A 59 4.60 2.13 -1.85
N ARG A 60 3.88 2.82 -0.95
CA ARG A 60 2.84 2.23 -0.11
C ARG A 60 1.50 2.84 -0.50
N TYR A 61 0.56 2.02 -0.96
CA TYR A 61 -0.79 2.43 -1.32
C TYR A 61 -1.82 1.35 -0.99
N GLY A 62 -3.10 1.72 -1.05
CA GLY A 62 -4.20 0.82 -0.71
C GLY A 62 -4.63 -0.07 -1.86
N ASN A 63 -5.91 -0.42 -1.90
CA ASN A 63 -6.46 -1.32 -2.90
C ASN A 63 -6.50 -0.65 -4.29
N VAL A 64 -5.96 -1.35 -5.30
CA VAL A 64 -6.12 -0.94 -6.70
C VAL A 64 -7.50 -1.35 -7.19
N ASN A 65 -8.25 -0.40 -7.73
CA ASN A 65 -9.62 -0.61 -8.21
C ASN A 65 -9.69 -1.70 -9.26
N ALA A 66 -10.69 -2.59 -9.11
CA ALA A 66 -10.97 -3.69 -10.02
C ALA A 66 -9.79 -4.66 -10.25
N SER A 67 -8.77 -4.65 -9.38
CA SER A 67 -7.69 -5.65 -9.44
C SER A 67 -8.23 -7.06 -9.15
N ARG A 68 -7.53 -8.08 -9.69
CA ARG A 68 -7.91 -9.49 -9.48
C ARG A 68 -7.99 -9.81 -7.97
N GLY A 69 -9.10 -10.43 -7.53
CA GLY A 69 -9.36 -10.78 -6.13
C GLY A 69 -9.78 -9.61 -5.25
N SER A 70 -9.96 -8.39 -5.79
CA SER A 70 -10.47 -7.26 -5.03
C SER A 70 -11.98 -7.34 -4.82
N VAL A 71 -12.51 -6.50 -3.92
CA VAL A 71 -13.93 -6.53 -3.52
C VAL A 71 -14.89 -6.23 -4.67
N MET A 72 -14.50 -5.40 -5.64
CA MET A 72 -15.38 -5.05 -6.76
C MET A 72 -15.67 -6.25 -7.67
N PRO A 73 -14.68 -6.96 -8.26
CA PRO A 73 -14.91 -8.19 -9.02
C PRO A 73 -15.66 -9.25 -8.21
N PHE A 74 -15.33 -9.39 -6.93
CA PHE A 74 -16.02 -10.32 -6.04
C PHE A 74 -17.51 -9.97 -5.88
N PHE A 75 -17.87 -8.69 -5.74
CA PHE A 75 -19.28 -8.29 -5.66
C PHE A 75 -20.01 -8.43 -6.99
N ILE A 76 -19.33 -8.16 -8.12
CA ILE A 76 -19.91 -8.40 -9.45
C ILE A 76 -20.29 -9.87 -9.62
N GLU A 77 -19.40 -10.78 -9.27
CA GLU A 77 -19.65 -12.22 -9.32
C GLU A 77 -20.80 -12.63 -8.37
N ARG A 78 -20.75 -12.17 -7.12
CA ARG A 78 -21.73 -12.52 -6.08
C ARG A 78 -23.10 -11.85 -6.28
N SER A 79 -23.19 -10.75 -7.00
CA SER A 79 -24.46 -10.09 -7.28
C SER A 79 -25.48 -11.01 -7.97
N ARG A 80 -24.99 -11.99 -8.74
CA ARG A 80 -25.82 -13.05 -9.36
C ARG A 80 -26.57 -13.90 -8.34
N SER A 81 -26.00 -14.12 -7.15
CA SER A 81 -26.65 -14.85 -6.04
C SER A 81 -27.58 -13.97 -5.19
N LYS A 82 -27.68 -12.68 -5.52
CA LYS A 82 -28.47 -11.66 -4.81
C LYS A 82 -28.08 -11.49 -3.32
N ILE A 83 -26.93 -12.00 -2.90
CA ILE A 83 -26.40 -11.85 -1.53
C ILE A 83 -24.94 -11.41 -1.60
N LEU A 84 -24.64 -10.24 -1.02
CA LEU A 84 -23.30 -9.69 -0.92
C LEU A 84 -22.80 -9.81 0.53
N PRO A 85 -21.81 -10.66 0.81
CA PRO A 85 -21.21 -10.75 2.14
C PRO A 85 -20.32 -9.55 2.40
N VAL A 86 -20.58 -8.85 3.49
CA VAL A 86 -19.77 -7.74 4.01
C VAL A 86 -19.32 -8.10 5.42
N THR A 87 -18.02 -7.95 5.71
CA THR A 87 -17.46 -8.40 6.98
C THR A 87 -17.83 -7.51 8.14
N HIS A 88 -17.90 -6.18 7.94
CA HIS A 88 -18.28 -5.23 8.99
C HIS A 88 -18.94 -3.98 8.39
N LYS A 89 -19.96 -3.44 9.08
CA LYS A 89 -20.75 -2.27 8.61
C LYS A 89 -19.91 -0.99 8.44
N GLU A 90 -18.87 -0.82 9.26
CA GLU A 90 -18.02 0.37 9.28
C GLU A 90 -16.68 0.17 8.53
N MET A 91 -16.47 -1.01 7.95
CA MET A 91 -15.22 -1.32 7.25
C MET A 91 -14.94 -0.34 6.11
N THR A 92 -13.75 0.27 6.14
CA THR A 92 -13.27 1.15 5.07
C THR A 92 -12.07 0.58 4.36
N ARG A 93 -11.89 0.95 3.09
CA ARG A 93 -10.70 0.63 2.31
C ARG A 93 -10.26 1.84 1.50
N PHE A 94 -8.96 2.01 1.35
CA PHE A 94 -8.39 2.98 0.43
C PHE A 94 -8.57 2.51 -1.01
N SER A 95 -8.65 3.48 -1.92
CA SER A 95 -8.92 3.23 -3.34
C SER A 95 -7.98 4.05 -4.21
N ILE A 96 -7.26 3.38 -5.11
CA ILE A 96 -6.42 4.01 -6.12
C ILE A 96 -6.74 3.40 -7.49
N LYS A 97 -6.75 4.23 -8.55
CA LYS A 97 -6.85 3.76 -9.93
C LYS A 97 -5.50 3.24 -10.41
N MET A 98 -5.50 2.30 -11.34
CA MET A 98 -4.26 1.80 -11.95
C MET A 98 -3.45 2.93 -12.59
N SER A 99 -4.10 3.86 -13.30
CA SER A 99 -3.44 5.02 -13.90
C SER A 99 -2.75 5.92 -12.87
N GLU A 100 -3.38 6.12 -11.70
CA GLU A 100 -2.80 6.91 -10.60
C GLU A 100 -1.59 6.20 -9.97
N ALA A 101 -1.65 4.86 -9.85
CA ALA A 101 -0.52 4.07 -9.36
C ALA A 101 0.68 4.12 -10.33
N ILE A 102 0.43 4.11 -11.65
CA ILE A 102 1.45 4.27 -12.68
C ILE A 102 2.04 5.69 -12.64
N GLU A 103 1.20 6.74 -12.60
CA GLU A 103 1.66 8.13 -12.46
C GLU A 103 2.54 8.30 -11.22
N MET A 104 2.12 7.73 -10.10
CA MET A 104 2.87 7.73 -8.85
C MET A 104 4.24 7.04 -9.01
N SER A 105 4.32 5.92 -9.75
CA SER A 105 5.57 5.20 -10.01
C SER A 105 6.53 6.06 -10.84
N MET A 106 6.04 6.69 -11.89
CA MET A 106 6.85 7.60 -12.73
C MET A 106 7.32 8.81 -11.94
N TRP A 107 6.46 9.36 -11.09
CA TRP A 107 6.83 10.46 -10.20
C TRP A 107 7.93 10.04 -9.20
N ALA A 108 7.80 8.86 -8.59
CA ALA A 108 8.80 8.31 -7.67
C ALA A 108 10.17 8.12 -8.35
N LEU A 109 10.19 7.56 -9.57
CA LEU A 109 11.42 7.40 -10.36
C LEU A 109 12.11 8.74 -10.62
N LYS A 110 11.34 9.80 -10.87
CA LYS A 110 11.88 11.12 -11.20
C LYS A 110 12.37 11.89 -9.98
N TYR A 111 11.61 11.90 -8.90
CA TYR A 111 11.79 12.87 -7.82
C TYR A 111 12.27 12.29 -6.50
N LEU A 112 12.04 10.99 -6.23
CA LEU A 112 12.45 10.41 -4.97
C LEU A 112 13.90 9.99 -4.93
N ASP A 113 14.43 9.99 -3.73
CA ASP A 113 15.77 9.52 -3.42
C ASP A 113 15.74 8.23 -2.59
N ASN A 114 16.93 7.70 -2.30
CA ASN A 114 17.10 6.47 -1.55
C ASN A 114 16.47 6.51 -0.16
N GLY A 115 15.86 5.41 0.24
CA GLY A 115 15.33 5.21 1.60
C GLY A 115 14.02 5.95 1.89
N GLN A 116 13.33 6.47 0.87
CA GLN A 116 12.05 7.14 1.01
C GLN A 116 10.88 6.22 0.75
N ILE A 117 9.76 6.47 1.44
CA ILE A 117 8.48 5.81 1.18
C ILE A 117 7.50 6.85 0.63
N LEU A 118 6.96 6.61 -0.56
CA LEU A 118 5.92 7.42 -1.16
C LEU A 118 4.54 6.89 -0.82
N ILE A 119 3.65 7.77 -0.39
CA ILE A 119 2.28 7.43 0.01
C ILE A 119 1.32 8.41 -0.65
N PRO A 120 0.32 7.96 -1.43
CA PRO A 120 -0.61 8.84 -2.10
C PRO A 120 -1.70 9.34 -1.14
N LYS A 121 -2.17 10.56 -1.38
CA LYS A 121 -3.39 11.10 -0.78
C LYS A 121 -4.59 10.59 -1.56
N ILE A 122 -5.06 9.41 -1.22
CA ILE A 122 -6.15 8.72 -1.91
C ILE A 122 -7.40 8.65 -1.03
N PRO A 123 -8.60 8.61 -1.64
CA PRO A 123 -9.85 8.49 -0.91
C PRO A 123 -9.98 7.10 -0.26
N SER A 124 -10.80 7.06 0.78
CA SER A 124 -11.33 5.83 1.35
C SER A 124 -12.84 5.75 1.13
N TYR A 125 -13.37 4.53 1.08
CA TYR A 125 -14.79 4.26 0.97
C TYR A 125 -15.22 3.17 1.96
N ARG A 126 -16.46 3.22 2.40
CA ARG A 126 -17.04 2.11 3.18
C ARG A 126 -17.41 0.96 2.26
N VAL A 127 -17.00 -0.24 2.61
CA VAL A 127 -17.28 -1.44 1.81
C VAL A 127 -18.79 -1.69 1.66
N VAL A 128 -19.57 -1.35 2.68
CA VAL A 128 -21.03 -1.46 2.62
C VAL A 128 -21.65 -0.52 1.59
N ASP A 129 -21.09 0.68 1.37
CA ASP A 129 -21.64 1.62 0.38
C ASP A 129 -21.34 1.14 -1.04
N LEU A 130 -20.21 0.49 -1.27
CA LEU A 130 -19.95 -0.20 -2.53
C LEU A 130 -20.95 -1.34 -2.78
N ALA A 131 -21.29 -2.12 -1.74
CA ALA A 131 -22.29 -3.19 -1.88
C ALA A 131 -23.67 -2.67 -2.24
N LYS A 132 -24.06 -1.50 -1.72
CA LYS A 132 -25.37 -0.87 -2.03
C LYS A 132 -25.55 -0.42 -3.50
N VAL A 133 -24.47 -0.32 -4.27
CA VAL A 133 -24.54 -0.04 -5.72
C VAL A 133 -25.27 -1.16 -6.45
N PHE A 134 -25.21 -2.38 -5.93
CA PHE A 134 -25.91 -3.57 -6.48
C PHE A 134 -27.33 -3.65 -5.94
N LYS A 135 -28.25 -2.87 -6.51
CA LYS A 135 -29.63 -2.67 -6.02
C LYS A 135 -30.42 -3.96 -5.83
N ASP A 136 -30.16 -4.99 -6.66
CA ASP A 136 -30.89 -6.27 -6.65
C ASP A 136 -30.31 -7.28 -5.65
N ALA A 137 -29.23 -6.93 -4.95
CA ALA A 137 -28.54 -7.79 -3.99
C ALA A 137 -28.72 -7.29 -2.54
N LYS A 138 -28.95 -8.23 -1.62
CA LYS A 138 -29.04 -7.94 -0.18
C LYS A 138 -27.67 -8.05 0.46
N VAL A 139 -27.30 -7.08 1.30
CA VAL A 139 -26.09 -7.12 2.10
C VAL A 139 -26.29 -8.09 3.27
N LYS A 140 -25.37 -9.04 3.44
CA LYS A 140 -25.32 -9.93 4.60
C LYS A 140 -24.02 -9.68 5.37
N PHE A 141 -24.11 -9.27 6.63
CA PHE A 141 -22.93 -9.14 7.50
C PHE A 141 -22.48 -10.53 7.97
N VAL A 142 -21.21 -10.84 7.74
CA VAL A 142 -20.63 -12.18 8.01
C VAL A 142 -19.60 -12.18 9.14
N GLY A 143 -19.32 -11.03 9.73
CA GLY A 143 -18.29 -10.89 10.78
C GLY A 143 -16.89 -10.65 10.23
N ILE A 144 -16.02 -10.07 11.06
CA ILE A 144 -14.62 -9.79 10.72
C ILE A 144 -13.85 -11.12 10.73
N ARG A 145 -13.00 -11.32 9.72
CA ARG A 145 -12.11 -12.48 9.66
C ARG A 145 -10.87 -12.24 10.52
N HIS A 146 -10.25 -13.31 10.98
CA HIS A 146 -8.96 -13.22 11.65
C HIS A 146 -7.92 -12.54 10.72
N GLY A 147 -7.20 -11.54 11.24
CA GLY A 147 -6.21 -10.79 10.47
C GLY A 147 -6.77 -9.71 9.54
N GLU A 148 -8.08 -9.39 9.62
CA GLU A 148 -8.67 -8.23 8.94
C GLU A 148 -8.78 -7.04 9.88
N LYS A 149 -8.41 -5.84 9.39
CA LYS A 149 -8.70 -4.56 10.06
C LYS A 149 -10.03 -4.00 9.60
N VAL A 150 -10.75 -3.33 10.50
CA VAL A 150 -11.93 -2.52 10.13
C VAL A 150 -11.49 -1.35 9.25
N HIS A 151 -10.44 -0.64 9.67
CA HIS A 151 -9.82 0.45 8.94
C HIS A 151 -8.34 0.14 8.70
N GLU A 152 -7.87 0.40 7.49
CA GLU A 152 -6.44 0.32 7.17
C GLU A 152 -5.79 1.68 7.35
N ASP A 153 -4.49 1.69 7.63
CA ASP A 153 -3.66 2.88 7.74
C ASP A 153 -2.60 2.88 6.63
N LEU A 154 -2.30 4.05 6.08
CA LEU A 154 -1.18 4.23 5.15
C LEU A 154 0.06 4.77 5.87
N ILE A 155 -0.13 5.48 6.97
CA ILE A 155 0.91 6.05 7.82
C ILE A 155 0.52 5.79 9.26
N SER A 156 1.39 5.14 10.04
CA SER A 156 1.17 4.96 11.46
C SER A 156 1.46 6.25 12.24
N ARG A 157 0.92 6.35 13.46
CA ARG A 157 1.19 7.50 14.36
C ARG A 157 2.69 7.70 14.61
N SER A 158 3.47 6.64 14.70
CA SER A 158 4.94 6.73 14.87
C SER A 158 5.64 7.22 13.60
N GLU A 159 5.19 6.80 12.42
CA GLU A 159 5.76 7.21 11.12
C GLU A 159 5.42 8.66 10.77
N SER A 160 4.29 9.18 11.23
CA SER A 160 3.86 10.55 10.91
C SER A 160 4.87 11.63 11.31
N ARG A 161 5.69 11.36 12.33
CA ARG A 161 6.76 12.27 12.80
C ARG A 161 7.89 12.44 11.77
N TYR A 162 8.01 11.52 10.83
CA TYR A 162 9.04 11.47 9.79
C TYR A 162 8.44 11.67 8.40
N SER A 163 7.27 12.28 8.32
CA SER A 163 6.57 12.53 7.07
C SER A 163 6.65 13.99 6.65
N MET A 164 6.80 14.20 5.35
CA MET A 164 6.63 15.48 4.69
C MET A 164 5.38 15.40 3.80
N GLU A 165 4.56 16.43 3.87
CA GLU A 165 3.35 16.54 3.05
C GLU A 165 3.63 17.33 1.77
N THR A 166 3.15 16.82 0.65
CA THR A 166 3.10 17.50 -0.65
C THR A 166 1.65 17.65 -1.12
N LYS A 167 1.42 18.29 -2.25
CA LYS A 167 0.06 18.45 -2.80
C LYS A 167 -0.65 17.09 -3.02
N LYS A 168 0.04 16.11 -3.60
CA LYS A 168 -0.53 14.80 -3.98
C LYS A 168 -0.09 13.65 -3.08
N TYR A 169 1.01 13.78 -2.34
CA TYR A 169 1.67 12.67 -1.66
C TYR A 169 2.12 13.04 -0.26
N TYR A 170 2.31 12.02 0.57
CA TYR A 170 3.18 12.07 1.73
C TYR A 170 4.48 11.32 1.41
N ILE A 171 5.61 11.84 1.89
CA ILE A 171 6.93 11.21 1.76
C ILE A 171 7.43 10.92 3.17
N LEU A 172 7.66 9.66 3.49
CA LEU A 172 8.29 9.26 4.75
C LEU A 172 9.79 9.16 4.59
N TYR A 173 10.50 9.60 5.61
CA TYR A 173 11.97 9.57 5.74
C TYR A 173 12.38 8.71 6.94
N PRO A 174 12.19 7.37 6.90
CA PRO A 174 12.34 6.54 8.10
C PRO A 174 13.76 6.49 8.66
N ASN A 175 14.75 6.92 7.88
CA ASN A 175 16.18 6.91 8.26
C ASN A 175 16.75 8.31 8.51
N ILE A 176 15.95 9.36 8.46
CA ILE A 176 16.38 10.76 8.66
C ILE A 176 15.54 11.37 9.77
N ASN A 177 16.19 11.99 10.73
CA ASN A 177 15.49 12.83 11.69
C ASN A 177 15.12 14.15 11.01
N PRO A 178 13.85 14.46 10.70
CA PRO A 178 13.48 15.67 9.95
C PRO A 178 13.69 16.97 10.75
N LYS A 179 14.22 16.90 11.98
CA LYS A 179 14.53 18.04 12.85
C LYS A 179 16.01 18.43 12.86
N LYS A 180 16.80 17.97 11.88
CA LYS A 180 18.16 18.46 11.66
C LYS A 180 18.31 19.06 10.29
#